data_a95faa9b0deb509bff2e3919eda6f5b2
#
_entry.id   a95faa9b0deb509bff2e3919eda6f5b2
#
_cell.length_a   1.000
_cell.length_b   1.000
_cell.length_c   1.000
_cell.angle_alpha   90.00
_cell.angle_beta   90.00
_cell.angle_gamma   90.00
#
_symmetry.space_group_name_H-M   'P 1'
#
loop_
_entity.id
_entity.type
_entity.pdbx_description
1 polymer ?
#
loop_
_entity_poly.entity_id
_entity_poly.type
_entity_poly.pdbx_seq_one_letter_code
_entity_poly.pdbx_strand_id
1 'polypeptide(L)'
;LASGRVRRTLIGLTSIIKNKKTDLREMIFSLPYYRESDQLPGPLPEQHEIDHAVRSLPTIRNPDYGGHLVVIRDLYVVKYGPYVAENEGYALLFIEQKLSIPAPRLYAMYRNEDKLYIVMQYIPGITLGHIWPSLPENNKTVLLGELRSIFADMRSLPSPGFYGSVTQGPVPHRYFFSREGNPAITGPFTKEEDFSKAIALRSRQIWSDRGRHGWTSDFLARHLPSALSGHQPTFTHGDLYRENILVKKVKNSTSGVEEYRIAAIIDWETAGWYPSYWEYGYIFPLFQWDDDWPESVESILDPWPLEAALLRFVQEDLEF
;
A
#
# COMPACT_ATOMS: atom_id res chain seq x y z
N LEU A 1 -29.68 35.56 -63.60
CA LEU A 1 -28.91 34.34 -63.75
C LEU A 1 -28.20 34.09 -62.43
N ALA A 2 -28.85 33.35 -61.53
CA ALA A 2 -28.47 33.14 -60.16
C ALA A 2 -27.59 31.90 -60.02
N SER A 3 -26.43 32.00 -59.36
CA SER A 3 -25.65 30.87 -58.90
C SER A 3 -25.77 30.75 -57.40
N GLY A 4 -26.50 29.75 -56.94
CA GLY A 4 -26.66 29.42 -55.54
C GLY A 4 -25.41 28.73 -55.00
N ARG A 5 -24.74 29.31 -54.01
CA ARG A 5 -23.71 28.62 -53.20
C ARG A 5 -24.37 27.94 -52.01
N VAL A 6 -24.33 26.62 -52.00
CA VAL A 6 -24.68 25.83 -50.85
C VAL A 6 -23.50 25.87 -49.86
N ARG A 7 -23.68 26.49 -48.69
CA ARG A 7 -22.77 26.41 -47.56
C ARG A 7 -23.05 25.11 -46.80
N ARG A 8 -22.12 24.18 -46.86
CA ARG A 8 -22.07 23.04 -45.91
C ARG A 8 -21.52 23.52 -44.56
N THR A 9 -22.37 23.53 -43.57
CA THR A 9 -21.99 23.78 -42.17
C THR A 9 -21.39 22.47 -41.62
N LEU A 10 -20.09 22.46 -41.40
CA LEU A 10 -19.42 21.43 -40.65
C LEU A 10 -19.70 21.72 -39.15
N ILE A 11 -20.57 20.92 -38.54
CA ILE A 11 -20.73 20.91 -37.08
C ILE A 11 -19.58 20.06 -36.55
N GLY A 12 -18.58 20.73 -35.99
CA GLY A 12 -17.49 20.12 -35.28
C GLY A 12 -18.01 19.52 -33.98
N LEU A 13 -17.99 18.19 -33.89
CA LEU A 13 -18.11 17.46 -32.64
C LEU A 13 -16.80 17.66 -31.84
N THR A 14 -16.76 18.72 -31.06
CA THR A 14 -15.75 18.85 -30.00
C THR A 14 -16.18 17.93 -28.85
N SER A 15 -15.60 16.77 -28.77
CA SER A 15 -15.74 15.88 -27.62
C SER A 15 -15.13 16.60 -26.40
N ILE A 16 -16.01 17.07 -25.55
CA ILE A 16 -15.65 17.57 -24.22
C ILE A 16 -15.29 16.34 -23.39
N ILE A 17 -14.00 16.00 -23.37
CA ILE A 17 -13.43 15.15 -22.32
C ILE A 17 -13.51 15.98 -21.05
N LYS A 18 -14.62 15.84 -20.31
CA LYS A 18 -14.70 16.27 -18.93
C LYS A 18 -13.73 15.38 -18.13
N ASN A 19 -12.52 15.88 -17.88
CA ASN A 19 -11.69 15.40 -16.80
C ASN A 19 -12.50 15.54 -15.50
N LYS A 20 -13.19 14.50 -15.10
CA LYS A 20 -13.69 14.37 -13.74
C LYS A 20 -12.45 14.27 -12.85
N LYS A 21 -11.97 15.40 -12.32
CA LYS A 21 -11.24 15.38 -11.05
C LYS A 21 -12.21 14.80 -10.03
N THR A 22 -12.18 13.49 -9.84
CA THR A 22 -12.96 12.85 -8.78
C THR A 22 -12.30 13.29 -7.48
N ASP A 23 -12.95 14.20 -6.77
CA ASP A 23 -12.50 14.70 -5.47
C ASP A 23 -12.41 13.48 -4.54
N LEU A 24 -11.29 13.33 -3.81
CA LEU A 24 -11.15 12.30 -2.78
C LEU A 24 -12.26 12.41 -1.71
N ARG A 25 -12.89 13.58 -1.59
CA ARG A 25 -14.03 13.85 -0.70
C ARG A 25 -15.32 13.13 -1.10
N GLU A 26 -15.41 12.60 -2.32
CA GLU A 26 -16.59 11.83 -2.77
C GLU A 26 -16.52 10.34 -2.38
N MET A 27 -15.38 9.86 -1.87
CA MET A 27 -15.28 8.50 -1.37
C MET A 27 -15.84 8.42 0.05
N ILE A 28 -16.96 7.71 0.21
CA ILE A 28 -17.55 7.47 1.53
C ILE A 28 -16.83 6.28 2.16
N PHE A 29 -15.88 6.57 3.02
CA PHE A 29 -15.22 5.57 3.87
C PHE A 29 -16.01 5.47 5.18
N SER A 30 -16.81 4.45 5.33
CA SER A 30 -17.61 4.25 6.55
C SER A 30 -17.63 2.79 6.98
N LEU A 31 -17.70 2.56 8.28
CA LEU A 31 -17.97 1.26 8.89
C LEU A 31 -19.42 1.22 9.40
N PRO A 32 -20.11 0.08 9.25
CA PRO A 32 -19.68 -1.10 8.50
C PRO A 32 -19.76 -0.88 6.99
N TYR A 33 -18.88 -1.55 6.23
CA TYR A 33 -18.94 -1.64 4.78
C TYR A 33 -19.35 -3.04 4.37
N TYR A 34 -20.29 -3.15 3.46
CA TYR A 34 -20.70 -4.41 2.81
C TYR A 34 -20.89 -4.14 1.32
N ARG A 35 -20.28 -5.00 0.50
CA ARG A 35 -20.46 -4.95 -0.96
C ARG A 35 -21.83 -5.52 -1.32
N GLU A 36 -22.42 -4.99 -2.39
CA GLU A 36 -23.69 -5.47 -2.92
C GLU A 36 -23.63 -6.97 -3.25
N SER A 37 -24.71 -7.68 -2.96
CA SER A 37 -24.75 -9.15 -3.03
C SER A 37 -24.50 -9.74 -4.42
N ASP A 38 -24.84 -9.00 -5.48
CA ASP A 38 -24.59 -9.36 -6.88
C ASP A 38 -23.13 -9.25 -7.29
N GLN A 39 -22.30 -8.57 -6.50
CA GLN A 39 -20.86 -8.42 -6.70
C GLN A 39 -20.02 -9.37 -5.83
N LEU A 40 -20.66 -10.23 -5.06
CA LEU A 40 -20.00 -11.22 -4.22
C LEU A 40 -19.81 -12.54 -5.00
N PRO A 41 -18.70 -13.28 -4.78
CA PRO A 41 -18.50 -14.61 -5.39
C PRO A 41 -19.39 -15.68 -4.77
N GLY A 42 -20.09 -15.38 -3.68
CA GLY A 42 -21.01 -16.24 -2.92
C GLY A 42 -21.45 -15.52 -1.65
N PRO A 43 -22.25 -16.15 -0.78
CA PRO A 43 -22.64 -15.55 0.50
C PRO A 43 -21.42 -15.17 1.35
N LEU A 44 -21.46 -14.03 2.05
CA LEU A 44 -20.38 -13.66 2.98
C LEU A 44 -20.19 -14.74 4.05
N PRO A 45 -18.96 -14.91 4.57
CA PRO A 45 -18.70 -15.84 5.67
C PRO A 45 -19.52 -15.52 6.91
N GLU A 46 -20.09 -16.53 7.53
CA GLU A 46 -20.72 -16.39 8.84
C GLU A 46 -19.69 -16.46 9.97
N GLN A 47 -19.99 -15.93 11.15
CA GLN A 47 -19.04 -15.91 12.26
C GLN A 47 -18.54 -17.32 12.63
N HIS A 48 -19.44 -18.31 12.66
CA HIS A 48 -19.06 -19.67 12.99
C HIS A 48 -18.08 -20.30 11.98
N GLU A 49 -18.14 -19.95 10.69
CA GLU A 49 -17.20 -20.40 9.67
C GLU A 49 -15.81 -19.78 9.88
N ILE A 50 -15.76 -18.52 10.32
CA ILE A 50 -14.51 -17.82 10.62
C ILE A 50 -13.86 -18.43 11.87
N ASP A 51 -14.64 -18.66 12.93
CA ASP A 51 -14.16 -19.19 14.20
C ASP A 51 -13.66 -20.65 14.10
N HIS A 52 -14.20 -21.44 13.16
CA HIS A 52 -13.84 -22.84 12.93
C HIS A 52 -13.08 -23.06 11.63
N ALA A 53 -12.49 -22.00 11.06
CA ALA A 53 -11.75 -22.11 9.81
C ALA A 53 -10.57 -23.07 9.93
N VAL A 54 -10.55 -24.10 9.07
CA VAL A 54 -9.50 -25.14 9.06
C VAL A 54 -8.21 -24.61 8.43
N ARG A 55 -8.33 -23.67 7.47
CA ARG A 55 -7.20 -23.13 6.72
C ARG A 55 -6.86 -21.72 7.17
N SER A 56 -5.73 -21.60 7.86
CA SER A 56 -5.11 -20.30 8.18
C SER A 56 -3.94 -20.03 7.25
N LEU A 57 -3.71 -18.75 6.95
CA LEU A 57 -2.53 -18.28 6.23
C LEU A 57 -1.45 -17.86 7.23
N PRO A 58 -0.17 -18.08 6.89
CA PRO A 58 0.92 -17.64 7.76
C PRO A 58 0.91 -16.14 7.93
N THR A 59 1.24 -15.67 9.13
CA THR A 59 1.46 -14.27 9.45
C THR A 59 2.89 -14.11 9.95
N ILE A 60 3.59 -13.05 9.55
CA ILE A 60 4.95 -12.75 10.03
C ILE A 60 4.89 -12.35 11.51
N ARG A 61 3.86 -11.61 11.91
CA ARG A 61 3.63 -11.21 13.30
C ARG A 61 2.85 -12.29 14.05
N ASN A 62 3.08 -12.36 15.36
CA ASN A 62 2.23 -13.17 16.23
C ASN A 62 0.75 -12.78 16.00
N PRO A 63 -0.15 -13.75 15.74
CA PRO A 63 -1.57 -13.48 15.50
C PRO A 63 -2.25 -12.63 16.58
N ASP A 64 -1.81 -12.75 17.83
CA ASP A 64 -2.35 -11.95 18.96
C ASP A 64 -2.11 -10.44 18.76
N TYR A 65 -1.09 -10.06 18.01
CA TYR A 65 -0.74 -8.66 17.72
C TYR A 65 -0.93 -8.26 16.25
N GLY A 66 -0.82 -9.21 15.32
CA GLY A 66 -0.90 -8.95 13.87
C GLY A 66 -2.24 -9.28 13.23
N GLY A 67 -3.12 -9.93 14.00
CA GLY A 67 -4.39 -10.43 13.49
C GLY A 67 -4.30 -11.83 12.87
N HIS A 68 -5.45 -12.47 12.76
CA HIS A 68 -5.62 -13.79 12.15
C HIS A 68 -5.97 -13.65 10.67
N LEU A 69 -5.44 -14.54 9.83
CA LEU A 69 -5.83 -14.68 8.43
C LEU A 69 -6.35 -16.08 8.18
N VAL A 70 -7.60 -16.18 7.77
CA VAL A 70 -8.24 -17.47 7.45
C VAL A 70 -8.82 -17.45 6.05
N VAL A 71 -8.83 -18.63 5.40
CA VAL A 71 -9.44 -18.82 4.08
C VAL A 71 -10.77 -19.55 4.24
N ILE A 72 -11.83 -18.97 3.68
CA ILE A 72 -13.18 -19.52 3.72
C ILE A 72 -13.63 -19.88 2.31
N ARG A 73 -13.95 -21.16 2.10
CA ARG A 73 -14.52 -21.72 0.86
C ARG A 73 -13.69 -21.47 -0.41
N ASP A 74 -12.37 -21.16 -0.27
CA ASP A 74 -11.50 -20.72 -1.38
C ASP A 74 -12.05 -19.49 -2.18
N LEU A 75 -12.94 -18.73 -1.54
CA LEU A 75 -13.52 -17.51 -2.08
C LEU A 75 -13.04 -16.27 -1.33
N TYR A 76 -12.85 -16.41 -0.02
CA TYR A 76 -12.58 -15.31 0.89
C TYR A 76 -11.30 -15.51 1.69
N VAL A 77 -10.57 -14.42 1.90
CA VAL A 77 -9.63 -14.26 3.01
C VAL A 77 -10.27 -13.34 4.03
N VAL A 78 -10.30 -13.75 5.28
CA VAL A 78 -10.73 -12.93 6.40
C VAL A 78 -9.53 -12.59 7.28
N LYS A 79 -9.17 -11.30 7.34
CA LYS A 79 -8.18 -10.75 8.28
C LYS A 79 -8.95 -10.16 9.45
N TYR A 80 -8.67 -10.61 10.69
CA TYR A 80 -9.40 -10.11 11.84
C TYR A 80 -8.57 -10.07 13.11
N GLY A 81 -8.88 -9.13 13.99
CA GLY A 81 -8.21 -8.97 15.28
C GLY A 81 -8.37 -7.58 15.88
N PRO A 82 -7.95 -7.39 17.14
CA PRO A 82 -8.08 -6.10 17.83
C PRO A 82 -7.15 -5.00 17.28
N TYR A 83 -6.03 -5.39 16.66
CA TYR A 83 -5.02 -4.48 16.11
C TYR A 83 -5.01 -4.44 14.57
N VAL A 84 -5.96 -5.06 13.92
CA VAL A 84 -6.14 -4.95 12.46
C VAL A 84 -6.56 -3.52 12.11
N ALA A 85 -5.92 -2.94 11.09
CA ALA A 85 -6.12 -1.55 10.72
C ALA A 85 -7.20 -1.39 9.64
N GLU A 86 -8.12 -0.44 9.83
CA GLU A 86 -9.15 -0.10 8.82
C GLU A 86 -8.53 0.39 7.51
N ASN A 87 -7.31 0.92 7.58
CA ASN A 87 -6.62 1.47 6.41
C ASN A 87 -6.48 0.47 5.28
N GLU A 88 -6.29 -0.83 5.58
CA GLU A 88 -6.20 -1.86 4.53
C GLU A 88 -7.48 -1.93 3.69
N GLY A 89 -8.63 -1.98 4.34
CA GLY A 89 -9.91 -2.00 3.62
C GLY A 89 -10.16 -0.72 2.81
N TYR A 90 -9.85 0.43 3.37
CA TYR A 90 -9.98 1.71 2.66
C TYR A 90 -8.99 1.83 1.50
N ALA A 91 -7.77 1.34 1.66
CA ALA A 91 -6.78 1.30 0.59
C ALA A 91 -7.23 0.40 -0.58
N LEU A 92 -7.82 -0.76 -0.29
CA LEU A 92 -8.38 -1.65 -1.31
C LEU A 92 -9.51 -0.99 -2.10
N LEU A 93 -10.43 -0.28 -1.43
CA LEU A 93 -11.48 0.49 -2.10
C LEU A 93 -10.91 1.63 -2.97
N PHE A 94 -9.90 2.32 -2.44
CA PHE A 94 -9.21 3.38 -3.17
C PHE A 94 -8.55 2.84 -4.45
N ILE A 95 -7.83 1.72 -4.34
CA ILE A 95 -7.15 1.08 -5.48
C ILE A 95 -8.16 0.66 -6.54
N GLU A 96 -9.22 -0.03 -6.15
CA GLU A 96 -10.27 -0.50 -7.09
C GLU A 96 -10.90 0.66 -7.86
N GLN A 97 -11.02 1.85 -7.27
CA GLN A 97 -11.61 3.02 -7.92
C GLN A 97 -10.64 3.83 -8.78
N LYS A 98 -9.37 3.84 -8.43
CA LYS A 98 -8.38 4.76 -9.02
C LYS A 98 -7.36 4.09 -9.92
N LEU A 99 -7.15 2.78 -9.76
CA LEU A 99 -6.09 2.03 -10.41
C LEU A 99 -6.65 0.74 -11.05
N SER A 100 -5.91 0.22 -12.02
CA SER A 100 -6.19 -1.08 -12.63
C SER A 100 -5.04 -2.06 -12.33
N ILE A 101 -4.61 -2.12 -11.10
CA ILE A 101 -3.53 -3.00 -10.65
C ILE A 101 -4.08 -4.25 -9.94
N PRO A 102 -3.34 -5.37 -9.93
CA PRO A 102 -3.79 -6.59 -9.27
C PRO A 102 -3.72 -6.44 -7.74
N ALA A 103 -4.87 -6.28 -7.11
CA ALA A 103 -5.05 -6.23 -5.67
C ALA A 103 -6.33 -7.00 -5.28
N PRO A 104 -6.46 -7.53 -4.05
CA PRO A 104 -7.70 -8.15 -3.60
C PRO A 104 -8.87 -7.17 -3.61
N ARG A 105 -10.05 -7.65 -3.94
CA ARG A 105 -11.29 -6.89 -3.73
C ARG A 105 -11.71 -6.92 -2.27
N LEU A 106 -12.15 -5.79 -1.74
CA LEU A 106 -12.82 -5.74 -0.45
C LEU A 106 -14.29 -6.14 -0.63
N TYR A 107 -14.77 -7.08 0.19
CA TYR A 107 -16.17 -7.52 0.19
C TYR A 107 -16.94 -7.05 1.42
N ALA A 108 -16.31 -7.06 2.59
CA ALA A 108 -16.89 -6.48 3.79
C ALA A 108 -15.80 -6.00 4.75
N MET A 109 -16.12 -4.98 5.53
CA MET A 109 -15.31 -4.52 6.67
C MET A 109 -16.24 -4.08 7.79
N TYR A 110 -16.13 -4.70 8.96
CA TYR A 110 -17.01 -4.44 10.09
C TYR A 110 -16.32 -4.74 11.42
N ARG A 111 -16.85 -4.16 12.49
CA ARG A 111 -16.44 -4.48 13.86
C ARG A 111 -17.44 -5.44 14.49
N ASN A 112 -16.91 -6.43 15.18
CA ASN A 112 -17.65 -7.28 16.07
C ASN A 112 -16.87 -7.38 17.40
N GLU A 113 -17.50 -6.95 18.48
CA GLU A 113 -16.84 -6.71 19.76
C GLU A 113 -15.65 -5.73 19.59
N ASP A 114 -14.47 -6.09 20.08
CA ASP A 114 -13.23 -5.31 20.00
C ASP A 114 -12.40 -5.59 18.73
N LYS A 115 -12.87 -6.50 17.86
CA LYS A 115 -12.13 -6.93 16.65
C LYS A 115 -12.66 -6.27 15.40
N LEU A 116 -11.74 -5.89 14.51
CA LEU A 116 -12.05 -5.53 13.14
C LEU A 116 -11.98 -6.80 12.27
N TYR A 117 -12.92 -6.95 11.36
CA TYR A 117 -12.98 -8.00 10.34
C TYR A 117 -12.91 -7.36 8.96
N ILE A 118 -11.95 -7.82 8.14
CA ILE A 118 -11.78 -7.42 6.75
C ILE A 118 -11.96 -8.68 5.89
N VAL A 119 -13.04 -8.73 5.13
CA VAL A 119 -13.36 -9.85 4.23
C VAL A 119 -12.95 -9.45 2.82
N MET A 120 -11.96 -10.14 2.29
CA MET A 120 -11.32 -9.85 1.00
C MET A 120 -11.41 -11.03 0.05
N GLN A 121 -11.12 -10.77 -1.22
CA GLN A 121 -10.98 -11.79 -2.24
C GLN A 121 -9.83 -12.74 -1.91
N TYR A 122 -10.11 -14.05 -1.92
CA TYR A 122 -9.05 -15.04 -1.96
C TYR A 122 -8.43 -15.09 -3.35
N ILE A 123 -7.13 -14.88 -3.45
CA ILE A 123 -6.38 -14.98 -4.71
C ILE A 123 -5.43 -16.17 -4.59
N PRO A 124 -5.64 -17.24 -5.37
CA PRO A 124 -4.74 -18.38 -5.37
C PRO A 124 -3.39 -17.98 -5.97
N GLY A 125 -2.32 -18.30 -5.26
CA GLY A 125 -0.95 -17.98 -5.65
C GLY A 125 0.06 -18.49 -4.65
N ILE A 126 1.32 -18.24 -4.96
CA ILE A 126 2.47 -18.53 -4.09
C ILE A 126 3.16 -17.17 -3.90
N THR A 127 3.70 -16.90 -2.70
CA THR A 127 4.44 -15.66 -2.49
C THR A 127 5.72 -15.64 -3.33
N LEU A 128 6.07 -14.47 -3.84
CA LEU A 128 7.29 -14.30 -4.62
C LEU A 128 8.53 -14.66 -3.79
N GLY A 129 8.52 -14.36 -2.48
CA GLY A 129 9.60 -14.71 -1.57
C GLY A 129 9.88 -16.21 -1.51
N HIS A 130 8.83 -17.02 -1.50
CA HIS A 130 8.97 -18.47 -1.47
C HIS A 130 9.66 -19.05 -2.71
N ILE A 131 9.42 -18.48 -3.89
CA ILE A 131 9.97 -19.02 -5.14
C ILE A 131 11.19 -18.27 -5.65
N TRP A 132 11.47 -17.07 -5.16
CA TRP A 132 12.51 -16.18 -5.67
C TRP A 132 13.90 -16.83 -5.80
N PRO A 133 14.40 -17.59 -4.80
CA PRO A 133 15.71 -18.21 -4.88
C PRO A 133 15.86 -19.27 -5.99
N SER A 134 14.72 -19.85 -6.42
CA SER A 134 14.68 -20.90 -7.44
C SER A 134 14.22 -20.42 -8.83
N LEU A 135 13.89 -19.12 -8.97
CA LEU A 135 13.42 -18.57 -10.22
C LEU A 135 14.55 -18.42 -11.24
N PRO A 136 14.36 -18.90 -12.49
CA PRO A 136 15.24 -18.56 -13.60
C PRO A 136 15.26 -17.05 -13.87
N GLU A 137 16.39 -16.50 -14.29
CA GLU A 137 16.59 -15.09 -14.59
C GLU A 137 15.55 -14.50 -15.55
N ASN A 138 15.16 -15.27 -16.56
CA ASN A 138 14.09 -14.82 -17.49
C ASN A 138 12.75 -14.58 -16.77
N ASN A 139 12.39 -15.42 -15.79
CA ASN A 139 11.18 -15.24 -15.02
C ASN A 139 11.30 -14.05 -14.07
N LYS A 140 12.44 -13.86 -13.43
CA LYS A 140 12.71 -12.67 -12.61
C LYS A 140 12.54 -11.40 -13.44
N THR A 141 13.17 -11.33 -14.61
CA THR A 141 13.07 -10.17 -15.52
C THR A 141 11.62 -9.84 -15.89
N VAL A 142 10.81 -10.86 -16.22
CA VAL A 142 9.39 -10.67 -16.55
C VAL A 142 8.61 -10.12 -15.35
N LEU A 143 8.79 -10.71 -14.17
CA LEU A 143 8.09 -10.30 -12.95
C LEU A 143 8.49 -8.89 -12.51
N LEU A 144 9.78 -8.55 -12.59
CA LEU A 144 10.28 -7.20 -12.30
C LEU A 144 9.71 -6.16 -13.26
N GLY A 145 9.58 -6.50 -14.54
CA GLY A 145 8.93 -5.63 -15.54
C GLY A 145 7.44 -5.40 -15.24
N GLU A 146 6.70 -6.44 -14.80
CA GLU A 146 5.31 -6.29 -14.37
C GLU A 146 5.21 -5.43 -13.10
N LEU A 147 6.06 -5.65 -12.11
CA LEU A 147 6.10 -4.84 -10.89
C LEU A 147 6.42 -3.38 -11.22
N ARG A 148 7.42 -3.13 -12.09
CA ARG A 148 7.73 -1.75 -12.53
C ARG A 148 6.50 -1.06 -13.13
N SER A 149 5.73 -1.76 -13.97
CA SER A 149 4.50 -1.19 -14.55
C SER A 149 3.46 -0.88 -13.47
N ILE A 150 3.23 -1.81 -12.54
CA ILE A 150 2.27 -1.63 -11.44
C ILE A 150 2.65 -0.42 -10.57
N PHE A 151 3.92 -0.32 -10.17
CA PHE A 151 4.39 0.79 -9.34
C PHE A 151 4.43 2.12 -10.11
N ALA A 152 4.70 2.09 -11.42
CA ALA A 152 4.60 3.29 -12.26
C ALA A 152 3.14 3.80 -12.32
N ASP A 153 2.16 2.92 -12.48
CA ASP A 153 0.73 3.28 -12.46
C ASP A 153 0.33 3.89 -11.11
N MET A 154 0.74 3.27 -9.99
CA MET A 154 0.50 3.79 -8.64
C MET A 154 1.07 5.20 -8.47
N ARG A 155 2.32 5.38 -8.86
CA ARG A 155 3.07 6.64 -8.69
C ARG A 155 2.65 7.74 -9.68
N SER A 156 1.90 7.39 -10.73
CA SER A 156 1.32 8.34 -11.68
C SER A 156 0.09 9.06 -11.16
N LEU A 157 -0.50 8.60 -10.05
CA LEU A 157 -1.66 9.27 -9.45
C LEU A 157 -1.31 10.71 -9.07
N PRO A 158 -2.21 11.67 -9.35
CA PRO A 158 -2.00 13.07 -8.98
C PRO A 158 -1.82 13.21 -7.47
N SER A 159 -0.81 13.99 -7.06
CA SER A 159 -0.61 14.29 -5.65
C SER A 159 -1.84 14.97 -5.05
N PRO A 160 -2.33 14.52 -3.88
CA PRO A 160 -3.49 15.11 -3.21
C PRO A 160 -3.12 16.38 -2.44
N GLY A 161 -1.81 16.72 -2.32
CA GLY A 161 -1.32 17.86 -1.57
C GLY A 161 -1.17 17.62 -0.06
N PHE A 162 -1.16 16.38 0.38
CA PHE A 162 -0.90 16.00 1.78
C PHE A 162 -0.19 14.65 1.87
N TYR A 163 0.42 14.37 3.03
CA TYR A 163 1.00 13.08 3.42
C TYR A 163 0.10 12.46 4.49
N GLY A 164 -0.36 11.23 4.31
CA GLY A 164 -1.29 10.55 5.20
C GLY A 164 -1.97 9.35 4.56
N SER A 165 -2.98 8.81 5.23
CA SER A 165 -3.78 7.70 4.69
C SER A 165 -4.63 8.13 3.49
N VAL A 166 -5.19 7.16 2.77
CA VAL A 166 -6.10 7.41 1.64
C VAL A 166 -7.36 8.18 2.05
N THR A 167 -7.71 8.16 3.34
CA THR A 167 -8.87 8.86 3.92
C THR A 167 -8.56 10.27 4.40
N GLN A 168 -7.38 10.83 4.09
CA GLN A 168 -6.85 12.08 4.67
C GLN A 168 -6.68 12.02 6.20
N GLY A 169 -6.51 10.83 6.73
CA GLY A 169 -6.24 10.58 8.15
C GLY A 169 -4.75 10.44 8.45
N PRO A 170 -4.41 9.96 9.65
CA PRO A 170 -3.04 9.70 10.07
C PRO A 170 -2.23 8.91 9.05
N VAL A 171 -0.91 9.11 9.04
CA VAL A 171 0.03 8.32 8.24
C VAL A 171 0.00 6.88 8.76
N PRO A 172 -0.37 5.88 7.93
CA PRO A 172 -0.57 4.51 8.38
C PRO A 172 0.76 3.75 8.48
N HIS A 173 1.70 4.29 9.24
CA HIS A 173 3.02 3.71 9.38
C HIS A 173 3.51 3.84 10.83
N ARG A 174 4.21 2.81 11.36
CA ARG A 174 4.65 2.73 12.77
C ARG A 174 5.52 3.89 13.25
N TYR A 175 6.25 4.56 12.35
CA TYR A 175 7.05 5.75 12.71
C TYR A 175 6.19 6.96 13.09
N PHE A 176 4.90 6.94 12.75
CA PHE A 176 3.94 7.99 13.04
C PHE A 176 2.92 7.57 14.10
N PHE A 177 3.23 6.52 14.87
CA PHE A 177 2.38 6.07 15.95
C PHE A 177 2.51 6.97 17.17
N SER A 178 1.37 7.40 17.73
CA SER A 178 1.28 8.07 19.03
C SER A 178 0.18 7.42 19.87
N ARG A 179 0.52 7.02 21.10
CA ARG A 179 -0.48 6.43 22.03
C ARG A 179 -1.61 7.41 22.34
N GLU A 180 -1.30 8.71 22.40
CA GLU A 180 -2.23 9.79 22.74
C GLU A 180 -2.90 10.39 21.49
N GLY A 181 -2.58 9.89 20.29
CA GLY A 181 -3.11 10.43 19.04
C GLY A 181 -2.61 11.84 18.71
N ASN A 182 -1.38 12.20 19.13
CA ASN A 182 -0.82 13.53 18.89
C ASN A 182 -0.68 13.81 17.38
N PRO A 183 -1.45 14.76 16.80
CA PRO A 183 -1.44 15.03 15.38
C PRO A 183 -0.11 15.57 14.86
N ALA A 184 0.74 16.13 15.70
CA ALA A 184 2.11 16.53 15.31
C ALA A 184 3.02 15.31 15.03
N ILE A 185 2.64 14.10 15.50
CA ILE A 185 3.32 12.84 15.21
C ILE A 185 2.56 12.03 14.16
N THR A 186 1.23 11.97 14.27
CA THR A 186 0.44 11.06 13.44
C THR A 186 0.09 11.64 12.07
N GLY A 187 0.08 12.96 11.91
CA GLY A 187 -0.47 13.62 10.72
C GLY A 187 -2.01 13.60 10.67
N PRO A 188 -2.62 13.85 9.48
CA PRO A 188 -1.95 14.06 8.19
C PRO A 188 -1.16 15.37 8.11
N PHE A 189 -0.17 15.44 7.20
CA PHE A 189 0.70 16.61 7.04
C PHE A 189 0.51 17.25 5.67
N THR A 190 0.50 18.57 5.62
CA THR A 190 0.45 19.33 4.34
C THR A 190 1.84 19.74 3.85
N LYS A 191 2.86 19.62 4.70
CA LYS A 191 4.25 19.97 4.37
C LYS A 191 5.16 18.78 4.69
N GLU A 192 6.13 18.54 3.82
CA GLU A 192 7.15 17.51 4.04
C GLU A 192 8.01 17.80 5.28
N GLU A 193 8.26 19.07 5.56
CA GLU A 193 8.95 19.50 6.77
C GLU A 193 8.27 18.98 8.04
N ASP A 194 6.93 19.06 8.11
CA ASP A 194 6.17 18.60 9.27
C ASP A 194 6.16 17.05 9.35
N PHE A 195 6.10 16.38 8.19
CA PHE A 195 6.26 14.92 8.10
C PHE A 195 7.63 14.47 8.65
N SER A 196 8.71 15.14 8.26
CA SER A 196 10.06 14.85 8.76
C SER A 196 10.22 15.18 10.25
N LYS A 197 9.63 16.29 10.73
CA LYS A 197 9.62 16.65 12.16
C LYS A 197 8.86 15.64 13.01
N ALA A 198 7.80 15.04 12.49
CA ALA A 198 7.02 14.02 13.19
C ALA A 198 7.88 12.81 13.58
N ILE A 199 8.80 12.38 12.71
CA ILE A 199 9.76 11.31 12.98
C ILE A 199 10.65 11.67 14.19
N ALA A 200 11.17 12.91 14.23
CA ALA A 200 11.97 13.38 15.36
C ALA A 200 11.17 13.49 16.66
N LEU A 201 9.89 13.89 16.57
CA LEU A 201 8.99 13.90 17.73
C LEU A 201 8.68 12.50 18.23
N ARG A 202 8.50 11.54 17.33
CA ARG A 202 8.35 10.13 17.69
C ARG A 202 9.57 9.58 18.40
N SER A 203 10.76 9.85 17.87
CA SER A 203 12.04 9.52 18.54
C SER A 203 12.09 10.08 19.95
N ARG A 204 11.80 11.37 20.11
CA ARG A 204 11.80 12.04 21.43
C ARG A 204 10.81 11.38 22.40
N GLN A 205 9.62 11.02 21.94
CA GLN A 205 8.63 10.31 22.76
C GLN A 205 9.18 8.97 23.25
N ILE A 206 9.78 8.15 22.36
CA ILE A 206 10.35 6.85 22.72
C ILE A 206 11.45 6.98 23.77
N TRP A 207 12.37 7.94 23.60
CA TRP A 207 13.43 8.17 24.57
C TRP A 207 12.92 8.68 25.90
N SER A 208 11.93 9.59 25.90
CA SER A 208 11.25 10.08 27.09
C SER A 208 10.54 8.96 27.86
N ASP A 209 9.82 8.08 27.16
CA ASP A 209 9.12 6.93 27.75
C ASP A 209 10.10 5.96 28.44
N ARG A 210 11.36 5.93 27.99
CA ARG A 210 12.47 5.17 28.61
C ARG A 210 13.21 5.93 29.72
N GLY A 211 12.77 7.15 30.05
CA GLY A 211 13.42 8.00 31.04
C GLY A 211 14.81 8.49 30.62
N ARG A 212 15.09 8.58 29.31
CA ARG A 212 16.38 8.99 28.78
C ARG A 212 16.25 10.22 27.87
N HIS A 213 17.30 11.02 27.84
CA HIS A 213 17.42 12.09 26.84
C HIS A 213 18.03 11.52 25.54
N GLY A 214 17.28 11.58 24.45
CA GLY A 214 17.76 11.14 23.14
C GLY A 214 18.41 12.30 22.38
N TRP A 215 19.75 12.42 22.37
CA TRP A 215 20.43 13.41 21.52
C TRP A 215 20.14 13.18 20.02
N THR A 216 19.87 11.93 19.63
CA THR A 216 19.44 11.56 18.26
C THR A 216 18.16 12.26 17.88
N SER A 217 17.19 12.37 18.80
CA SER A 217 15.94 13.11 18.55
C SER A 217 16.21 14.58 18.23
N ASP A 218 17.15 15.21 18.93
CA ASP A 218 17.53 16.60 18.68
C ASP A 218 18.31 16.75 17.37
N PHE A 219 19.15 15.78 17.03
CA PHE A 219 19.83 15.72 15.76
C PHE A 219 18.83 15.58 14.61
N LEU A 220 17.88 14.64 14.68
CA LEU A 220 16.83 14.45 13.69
C LEU A 220 15.98 15.71 13.53
N ALA A 221 15.57 16.35 14.62
CA ALA A 221 14.76 17.56 14.57
C ALA A 221 15.45 18.73 13.85
N ARG A 222 16.76 18.84 13.96
CA ARG A 222 17.54 19.90 13.33
C ARG A 222 17.85 19.65 11.84
N HIS A 223 18.08 18.39 11.48
CA HIS A 223 18.69 18.06 10.20
C HIS A 223 17.74 17.32 9.23
N LEU A 224 16.84 16.50 9.73
CA LEU A 224 15.98 15.68 8.88
C LEU A 224 15.08 16.51 7.93
N PRO A 225 14.44 17.63 8.38
CA PRO A 225 13.60 18.44 7.52
C PRO A 225 14.32 19.09 6.33
N SER A 226 15.63 19.35 6.45
CA SER A 226 16.43 19.91 5.35
C SER A 226 17.06 18.81 4.50
N ALA A 227 17.40 17.68 5.10
CA ALA A 227 18.00 16.53 4.39
C ALA A 227 16.95 15.79 3.55
N LEU A 228 15.72 15.68 4.06
CA LEU A 228 14.58 15.10 3.36
C LEU A 228 13.63 16.22 2.94
N SER A 229 13.87 16.82 1.79
CA SER A 229 13.06 17.95 1.30
C SER A 229 12.93 17.95 -0.23
N GLY A 230 11.76 18.36 -0.72
CA GLY A 230 11.48 18.47 -2.15
C GLY A 230 10.78 17.25 -2.75
N HIS A 231 10.24 16.37 -1.93
CA HIS A 231 9.58 15.14 -2.34
C HIS A 231 8.06 15.28 -2.22
N GLN A 232 7.39 15.29 -3.36
CA GLN A 232 5.92 15.39 -3.39
C GLN A 232 5.24 14.15 -2.80
N PRO A 233 4.00 14.31 -2.26
CA PRO A 233 3.19 13.17 -1.85
C PRO A 233 2.92 12.24 -3.03
N THR A 234 3.31 10.97 -2.88
CA THR A 234 3.19 9.92 -3.89
C THR A 234 2.47 8.74 -3.29
N PHE A 235 1.54 8.14 -4.03
CA PHE A 235 0.83 6.96 -3.54
C PHE A 235 1.80 5.78 -3.45
N THR A 236 1.82 5.15 -2.29
CA THR A 236 2.84 4.21 -1.83
C THR A 236 2.17 3.02 -1.17
N HIS A 237 2.64 1.81 -1.43
CA HIS A 237 2.22 0.60 -0.71
C HIS A 237 2.77 0.63 0.73
N GLY A 238 4.02 1.04 0.88
CA GLY A 238 4.71 1.22 2.16
C GLY A 238 5.27 -0.05 2.78
N ASP A 239 5.11 -1.21 2.13
CA ASP A 239 5.65 -2.49 2.57
C ASP A 239 5.93 -3.41 1.36
N LEU A 240 6.75 -2.94 0.41
CA LEU A 240 7.15 -3.69 -0.78
C LEU A 240 8.08 -4.84 -0.40
N TYR A 241 7.51 -5.90 0.14
CA TYR A 241 8.18 -7.12 0.52
C TYR A 241 7.74 -8.29 -0.36
N ARG A 242 8.64 -9.22 -0.69
CA ARG A 242 8.33 -10.34 -1.58
C ARG A 242 7.19 -11.23 -1.11
N GLU A 243 6.98 -11.32 0.21
CA GLU A 243 5.85 -12.06 0.77
C GLU A 243 4.50 -11.39 0.51
N ASN A 244 4.50 -10.09 0.21
CA ASN A 244 3.31 -9.31 -0.16
C ASN A 244 3.01 -9.34 -1.66
N ILE A 245 3.76 -10.13 -2.44
CA ILE A 245 3.58 -10.28 -3.88
C ILE A 245 3.20 -11.74 -4.16
N LEU A 246 1.94 -11.95 -4.59
CA LEU A 246 1.46 -13.25 -5.02
C LEU A 246 1.74 -13.43 -6.52
N VAL A 247 2.23 -14.60 -6.87
CA VAL A 247 2.46 -15.03 -8.26
C VAL A 247 1.74 -16.33 -8.56
N LYS A 248 1.40 -16.52 -9.84
CA LYS A 248 0.77 -17.74 -10.34
C LYS A 248 1.45 -18.22 -11.61
N LYS A 249 1.45 -19.52 -11.85
CA LYS A 249 1.87 -20.10 -13.12
C LYS A 249 0.78 -19.90 -14.17
N VAL A 250 1.17 -19.43 -15.33
CA VAL A 250 0.31 -19.26 -16.49
C VAL A 250 0.97 -19.93 -17.69
N LYS A 251 0.22 -20.72 -18.45
CA LYS A 251 0.72 -21.29 -19.69
C LYS A 251 0.73 -20.21 -20.76
N ASN A 252 1.90 -19.89 -21.30
CA ASN A 252 2.02 -18.96 -22.41
C ASN A 252 1.33 -19.53 -23.64
N SER A 253 0.35 -18.82 -24.18
CA SER A 253 -0.48 -19.28 -25.31
C SER A 253 0.30 -19.46 -26.60
N THR A 254 1.44 -18.79 -26.75
CA THR A 254 2.25 -18.81 -27.98
C THR A 254 3.34 -19.89 -27.92
N SER A 255 4.06 -19.97 -26.80
CA SER A 255 5.19 -20.91 -26.63
C SER A 255 4.79 -22.23 -25.97
N GLY A 256 3.64 -22.29 -25.30
CA GLY A 256 3.20 -23.43 -24.49
C GLY A 256 3.99 -23.62 -23.21
N VAL A 257 4.98 -22.77 -22.91
CA VAL A 257 5.83 -22.80 -21.72
C VAL A 257 5.08 -22.21 -20.53
N GLU A 258 5.26 -22.79 -19.35
CA GLU A 258 4.75 -22.20 -18.10
C GLU A 258 5.64 -21.03 -17.66
N GLU A 259 5.00 -19.91 -17.39
CA GLU A 259 5.63 -18.69 -16.91
C GLU A 259 4.95 -18.23 -15.62
N TYR A 260 5.71 -17.56 -14.75
CA TYR A 260 5.13 -16.88 -13.59
C TYR A 260 4.65 -15.49 -13.96
N ARG A 261 3.50 -15.08 -13.42
CA ARG A 261 2.90 -13.75 -13.56
C ARG A 261 2.45 -13.25 -12.20
N ILE A 262 2.44 -11.93 -12.03
CA ILE A 262 1.89 -11.31 -10.82
C ILE A 262 0.40 -11.64 -10.74
N ALA A 263 -0.01 -12.25 -9.63
CA ALA A 263 -1.41 -12.53 -9.34
C ALA A 263 -2.06 -11.41 -8.52
N ALA A 264 -1.35 -10.88 -7.52
CA ALA A 264 -1.78 -9.73 -6.73
C ALA A 264 -0.62 -9.15 -5.89
N ILE A 265 -0.75 -7.88 -5.50
CA ILE A 265 -0.06 -7.27 -4.37
C ILE A 265 -1.06 -7.25 -3.21
N ILE A 266 -0.64 -7.70 -2.03
CA ILE A 266 -1.45 -7.87 -0.82
C ILE A 266 -0.87 -7.09 0.35
N ASP A 267 -1.60 -7.04 1.48
CA ASP A 267 -1.22 -6.35 2.72
C ASP A 267 -1.05 -4.83 2.57
N TRP A 268 -2.14 -4.18 2.21
CA TRP A 268 -2.23 -2.73 1.95
C TRP A 268 -2.43 -1.90 3.24
N GLU A 269 -2.16 -2.46 4.42
CA GLU A 269 -2.41 -1.79 5.70
C GLU A 269 -1.63 -0.50 5.90
N THR A 270 -0.44 -0.40 5.27
CA THR A 270 0.43 0.78 5.32
C THR A 270 0.27 1.72 4.13
N ALA A 271 -0.61 1.39 3.17
CA ALA A 271 -0.76 2.20 1.97
C ALA A 271 -1.27 3.60 2.25
N GLY A 272 -0.70 4.58 1.54
CA GLY A 272 -1.03 5.99 1.72
C GLY A 272 -0.19 6.92 0.85
N TRP A 273 -0.20 8.18 1.21
CA TRP A 273 0.53 9.25 0.55
C TRP A 273 1.77 9.61 1.35
N TYR A 274 2.93 9.32 0.79
CA TYR A 274 4.25 9.50 1.41
C TYR A 274 5.15 10.34 0.51
N PRO A 275 6.27 10.88 1.03
CA PRO A 275 7.31 11.47 0.18
C PRO A 275 7.76 10.46 -0.89
N SER A 276 8.05 10.95 -2.10
CA SER A 276 8.30 10.10 -3.28
C SER A 276 9.44 9.07 -3.11
N TYR A 277 10.34 9.27 -2.17
CA TYR A 277 11.40 8.31 -1.85
C TYR A 277 10.95 7.13 -0.96
N TRP A 278 9.77 7.20 -0.31
CA TRP A 278 9.40 6.33 0.81
C TRP A 278 9.36 4.85 0.42
N GLU A 279 8.74 4.52 -0.70
CA GLU A 279 8.65 3.12 -1.17
C GLU A 279 10.03 2.47 -1.29
N TYR A 280 10.96 3.14 -2.00
CA TYR A 280 12.32 2.67 -2.16
C TYR A 280 13.09 2.69 -0.84
N GLY A 281 13.05 3.82 -0.14
CA GLY A 281 13.85 4.05 1.05
C GLY A 281 13.50 3.13 2.22
N TYR A 282 12.23 2.69 2.33
CA TYR A 282 11.78 1.86 3.44
C TYR A 282 12.08 0.37 3.26
N ILE A 283 12.46 -0.09 2.08
CA ILE A 283 12.82 -1.50 1.83
C ILE A 283 14.10 -1.88 2.58
N PHE A 284 15.12 -1.01 2.55
CA PHE A 284 16.45 -1.33 3.04
C PHE A 284 16.60 -1.35 4.57
N PRO A 285 15.91 -0.54 5.35
CA PRO A 285 16.03 -0.55 6.80
C PRO A 285 15.64 -1.87 7.46
N LEU A 286 14.64 -2.58 6.91
CA LEU A 286 13.96 -3.67 7.61
C LEU A 286 14.68 -5.01 7.56
N PHE A 287 15.50 -5.25 6.54
CA PHE A 287 15.99 -6.59 6.25
C PHE A 287 17.49 -6.63 6.07
N GLN A 288 18.10 -7.71 6.54
CA GLN A 288 19.45 -8.09 6.12
C GLN A 288 19.28 -8.89 4.84
N TRP A 289 19.54 -8.25 3.71
CA TRP A 289 19.43 -8.86 2.40
C TRP A 289 20.74 -9.62 2.10
N ASP A 290 20.61 -10.92 1.89
CA ASP A 290 21.70 -11.83 1.55
C ASP A 290 21.56 -12.43 0.13
N ASP A 291 20.62 -11.87 -0.65
CA ASP A 291 20.34 -12.28 -2.03
C ASP A 291 20.27 -11.05 -2.98
N ASP A 292 19.85 -11.25 -4.22
CA ASP A 292 19.77 -10.26 -5.29
C ASP A 292 18.52 -9.35 -5.27
N TRP A 293 17.69 -9.41 -4.20
CA TRP A 293 16.49 -8.60 -4.14
C TRP A 293 16.73 -7.08 -4.07
N PRO A 294 17.71 -6.58 -3.30
CA PRO A 294 17.99 -5.14 -3.26
C PRO A 294 18.32 -4.56 -4.64
N GLU A 295 19.16 -5.24 -5.42
CA GLU A 295 19.47 -4.83 -6.79
C GLU A 295 18.24 -4.93 -7.70
N SER A 296 17.40 -5.95 -7.47
CA SER A 296 16.16 -6.16 -8.21
C SER A 296 15.14 -5.05 -7.99
N VAL A 297 15.08 -4.46 -6.79
CA VAL A 297 14.21 -3.33 -6.47
C VAL A 297 14.52 -2.10 -7.32
N GLU A 298 15.76 -1.85 -7.67
CA GLU A 298 16.16 -0.75 -8.57
C GLU A 298 15.67 -0.95 -10.01
N SER A 299 15.28 -2.18 -10.37
CA SER A 299 14.55 -2.45 -11.62
C SER A 299 13.08 -2.12 -11.54
N ILE A 300 12.50 -2.03 -10.33
CA ILE A 300 11.09 -1.70 -10.07
C ILE A 300 10.90 -0.20 -9.83
N LEU A 301 11.74 0.40 -8.99
CA LEU A 301 11.63 1.77 -8.48
C LEU A 301 12.87 2.59 -8.85
N ASP A 302 12.69 3.88 -9.02
CA ASP A 302 13.82 4.80 -9.13
C ASP A 302 14.53 4.90 -7.78
N PRO A 303 15.90 4.82 -7.77
CA PRO A 303 16.67 4.75 -6.54
C PRO A 303 16.73 6.10 -5.80
N TRP A 304 16.65 6.02 -4.45
CA TRP A 304 16.80 7.12 -3.50
C TRP A 304 17.80 6.74 -2.40
N PRO A 305 19.09 6.58 -2.75
CA PRO A 305 20.06 5.97 -1.83
C PRO A 305 20.40 6.82 -0.60
N LEU A 306 20.34 8.15 -0.69
CA LEU A 306 20.58 9.04 0.46
C LEU A 306 19.43 8.98 1.45
N GLU A 307 18.20 9.01 0.95
CA GLU A 307 16.98 8.92 1.72
C GLU A 307 16.88 7.53 2.40
N ALA A 308 17.26 6.46 1.68
CA ALA A 308 17.34 5.11 2.24
C ALA A 308 18.34 5.01 3.39
N ALA A 309 19.53 5.62 3.24
CA ALA A 309 20.54 5.66 4.32
C ALA A 309 20.03 6.43 5.54
N LEU A 310 19.31 7.55 5.35
CA LEU A 310 18.71 8.31 6.43
C LEU A 310 17.57 7.53 7.11
N LEU A 311 16.73 6.85 6.35
CA LEU A 311 15.68 6.00 6.93
C LEU A 311 16.26 4.82 7.71
N ARG A 312 17.39 4.26 7.29
CA ARG A 312 18.11 3.26 8.06
C ARG A 312 18.55 3.80 9.41
N PHE A 313 19.13 5.00 9.45
CA PHE A 313 19.51 5.67 10.70
C PHE A 313 18.30 5.96 11.58
N VAL A 314 17.19 6.41 11.00
CA VAL A 314 15.92 6.62 11.71
C VAL A 314 15.41 5.32 12.32
N GLN A 315 15.44 4.22 11.59
CA GLN A 315 15.01 2.93 12.09
C GLN A 315 15.84 2.47 13.29
N GLU A 316 17.14 2.57 13.19
CA GLU A 316 18.04 2.20 14.29
C GLU A 316 17.71 2.98 15.57
N ASP A 317 17.28 4.25 15.47
CA ASP A 317 16.86 5.05 16.62
C ASP A 317 15.46 4.70 17.15
N LEU A 318 14.52 4.40 16.27
CA LEU A 318 13.12 4.16 16.67
C LEU A 318 12.87 2.74 17.18
N GLU A 319 13.70 1.77 16.85
CA GLU A 319 13.52 0.36 17.21
C GLU A 319 14.40 -0.10 18.40
N PHE A 320 15.34 0.71 18.82
CA PHE A 320 16.12 0.50 20.03
C PHE A 320 15.41 1.12 21.29
#